data_c82c7d8156ab3f7fc32e5a542bae95fd
#
_entry.id   c82c7d8156ab3f7fc32e5a542bae95fd
#
_cell.length_a   1.000
_cell.length_b   1.000
_cell.length_c   1.000
_cell.angle_alpha   90.00
_cell.angle_beta   90.00
_cell.angle_gamma   90.00
#
_symmetry.space_group_name_H-M   'P 1'
#
loop_
_entity.id
_entity.type
_entity.pdbx_description
1 polymer ?
#
loop_
_entity_poly.entity_id
_entity_poly.type
_entity_poly.pdbx_seq_one_letter_code
_entity_poly.pdbx_strand_id
1 'polypeptide(L)'
;MQRLYVFLRRHPTMVDSFWAVFLLGFSWLSVAGDGFGGSDLWTAAIQVCALCTAVALRRRAPEKMLLLATAAGVFQLVANVPKNLADFAMLVIVYTVAANGARWASRFALVAGLAAPLLDYARWPHYYGSGGTNATVIVFLAIPFALAWVLGDSVRTRRAYYAQLEERAAQLEKERDAQAKVAVAAERARIARELHDVVAHNVSVMVVQADGAAYVLDAAPEQCEKALETISGTGRQALAEMRRLLGVLRTGEPGENSGDRAPQPDVGRLDDLIEQVRGAGLPVDFTVQGTPRTLSSGVELTAYRIVQEALTNTRKHGGPDVSARVRLVYGSDALDLLVEDDGRGAQREVHEQGGADGLGHGMIGMRERVGMVGGRLDAGPRPGGGFRISAALPLKPVG
;
A
#
# COMPACT_ATOMS: atom_id res chain seq x y z
N MET A 1 28.59 -9.82 -2.98
CA MET A 1 28.83 -8.49 -2.40
C MET A 1 27.81 -8.09 -1.33
N GLN A 2 26.49 -8.30 -1.50
CA GLN A 2 25.46 -7.95 -0.50
C GLN A 2 25.63 -8.64 0.87
N ARG A 3 26.01 -9.93 0.91
CA ARG A 3 26.21 -10.68 2.17
C ARG A 3 27.35 -10.12 3.02
N LEU A 4 28.48 -9.72 2.37
CA LEU A 4 29.62 -9.10 3.05
C LEU A 4 29.25 -7.72 3.61
N TYR A 5 28.52 -6.91 2.85
CA TYR A 5 28.02 -5.62 3.30
C TYR A 5 27.11 -5.72 4.53
N VAL A 6 26.17 -6.66 4.52
CA VAL A 6 25.27 -6.94 5.66
C VAL A 6 26.04 -7.43 6.89
N PHE A 7 27.06 -8.30 6.69
CA PHE A 7 27.90 -8.79 7.78
C PHE A 7 28.71 -7.66 8.42
N LEU A 8 29.39 -6.82 7.62
CA LEU A 8 30.16 -5.68 8.12
C LEU A 8 29.29 -4.67 8.86
N ARG A 9 28.06 -4.47 8.42
CA ARG A 9 27.08 -3.60 9.08
C ARG A 9 26.57 -4.17 10.41
N ARG A 10 26.50 -5.52 10.54
CA ARG A 10 26.08 -6.21 11.78
C ARG A 10 27.18 -6.26 12.85
N HIS A 11 28.45 -6.20 12.44
CA HIS A 11 29.59 -6.34 13.35
C HIS A 11 30.52 -5.12 13.31
N PRO A 12 30.03 -3.92 13.66
CA PRO A 12 30.83 -2.69 13.53
C PRO A 12 32.08 -2.68 14.41
N THR A 13 32.06 -3.36 15.56
CA THR A 13 33.22 -3.47 16.44
C THR A 13 34.32 -4.36 15.87
N MET A 14 33.99 -5.40 15.10
CA MET A 14 34.98 -6.21 14.40
C MET A 14 35.73 -5.42 13.34
N VAL A 15 34.98 -4.59 12.58
CA VAL A 15 35.56 -3.70 11.57
C VAL A 15 36.52 -2.68 12.21
N ASP A 16 36.08 -2.07 13.32
CA ASP A 16 36.89 -1.09 14.06
C ASP A 16 38.13 -1.74 14.67
N SER A 17 38.01 -2.97 15.22
CA SER A 17 39.15 -3.74 15.73
C SER A 17 40.11 -4.14 14.62
N PHE A 18 39.64 -4.55 13.45
CA PHE A 18 40.48 -4.85 12.30
C PHE A 18 41.32 -3.62 11.90
N TRP A 19 40.68 -2.46 11.77
CA TRP A 19 41.41 -1.23 11.45
C TRP A 19 42.36 -0.80 12.58
N ALA A 20 42.01 -1.02 13.83
CA ALA A 20 42.91 -0.74 14.95
C ALA A 20 44.16 -1.63 14.93
N VAL A 21 43.99 -2.95 14.65
CA VAL A 21 45.14 -3.88 14.53
C VAL A 21 45.99 -3.53 13.30
N PHE A 22 45.37 -3.17 12.18
CA PHE A 22 46.08 -2.73 11.00
C PHE A 22 46.91 -1.46 11.28
N LEU A 23 46.30 -0.48 11.95
CA LEU A 23 46.98 0.75 12.35
C LEU A 23 48.12 0.47 13.32
N LEU A 24 47.91 -0.44 14.28
CA LEU A 24 48.92 -0.89 15.23
C LEU A 24 50.14 -1.47 14.52
N GLY A 25 49.92 -2.41 13.59
CA GLY A 25 50.99 -3.06 12.83
C GLY A 25 51.80 -2.07 11.99
N PHE A 26 51.11 -1.17 11.26
CA PHE A 26 51.77 -0.15 10.45
C PHE A 26 52.52 0.91 11.28
N SER A 27 51.94 1.33 12.40
CA SER A 27 52.59 2.28 13.31
C SER A 27 53.81 1.65 13.97
N TRP A 28 53.72 0.36 14.32
CA TRP A 28 54.87 -0.37 14.87
C TRP A 28 56.00 -0.52 13.87
N LEU A 29 55.69 -0.78 12.59
CA LEU A 29 56.69 -0.86 11.52
C LEU A 29 57.40 0.50 11.29
N SER A 30 56.66 1.62 11.38
CA SER A 30 57.22 2.95 11.29
C SER A 30 58.17 3.23 12.48
N VAL A 31 57.72 2.97 13.71
CA VAL A 31 58.53 3.19 14.92
C VAL A 31 59.82 2.32 14.91
N ALA A 32 59.72 1.06 14.45
CA ALA A 32 60.86 0.17 14.36
C ALA A 32 61.88 0.62 13.26
N GLY A 33 61.36 1.18 12.14
CA GLY A 33 62.16 1.68 11.03
C GLY A 33 62.97 2.94 11.34
N ASP A 34 62.46 3.80 12.24
CA ASP A 34 63.08 5.09 12.60
C ASP A 34 64.21 4.93 13.62
N GLY A 35 64.58 3.70 14.01
CA GLY A 35 65.73 3.43 14.87
C GLY A 35 65.59 3.88 16.32
N PHE A 36 64.38 3.96 16.86
CA PHE A 36 64.12 4.28 18.26
C PHE A 36 64.87 3.34 19.19
N GLY A 37 65.67 3.88 20.13
CA GLY A 37 66.40 3.10 21.13
C GLY A 37 65.84 3.28 22.55
N GLY A 38 65.92 2.24 23.35
CA GLY A 38 65.71 2.32 24.77
C GLY A 38 64.37 2.91 25.25
N SER A 39 64.41 4.02 25.95
CA SER A 39 63.23 4.68 26.55
C SER A 39 62.24 5.21 25.52
N ASP A 40 62.71 5.63 24.33
CA ASP A 40 61.89 6.23 23.30
C ASP A 40 60.96 5.20 22.64
N LEU A 41 61.39 3.96 22.56
CA LEU A 41 60.60 2.86 22.05
C LEU A 41 59.38 2.57 22.96
N TRP A 42 59.59 2.58 24.27
CA TRP A 42 58.51 2.32 25.24
C TRP A 42 57.48 3.45 25.27
N THR A 43 57.89 4.70 25.20
CA THR A 43 57.01 5.86 25.16
C THR A 43 56.17 5.87 23.87
N ALA A 44 56.77 5.58 22.73
CA ALA A 44 56.04 5.41 21.47
C ALA A 44 55.09 4.24 21.48
N ALA A 45 55.47 3.09 22.09
CA ALA A 45 54.58 1.92 22.21
C ALA A 45 53.35 2.24 23.06
N ILE A 46 53.49 2.93 24.19
CA ILE A 46 52.37 3.31 25.04
C ILE A 46 51.38 4.21 24.27
N GLN A 47 51.88 5.23 23.57
CA GLN A 47 51.04 6.15 22.77
C GLN A 47 50.31 5.42 21.66
N VAL A 48 51.00 4.59 20.85
CA VAL A 48 50.40 3.81 19.76
C VAL A 48 49.31 2.88 20.30
N CYS A 49 49.60 2.15 21.37
CA CYS A 49 48.60 1.26 21.99
C CYS A 49 47.36 2.02 22.51
N ALA A 50 47.56 3.21 23.12
CA ALA A 50 46.45 4.04 23.60
C ALA A 50 45.56 4.53 22.43
N LEU A 51 46.15 5.02 21.34
CA LEU A 51 45.45 5.50 20.16
C LEU A 51 44.72 4.36 19.42
N CYS A 52 45.35 3.20 19.25
CA CYS A 52 44.73 2.04 18.64
C CYS A 52 43.56 1.51 19.48
N THR A 53 43.69 1.48 20.82
CA THR A 53 42.62 1.15 21.76
C THR A 53 41.45 2.13 21.61
N ALA A 54 41.76 3.43 21.49
CA ALA A 54 40.74 4.45 21.27
C ALA A 54 39.95 4.19 19.98
N VAL A 55 40.62 3.82 18.88
CA VAL A 55 39.97 3.45 17.61
C VAL A 55 39.10 2.21 17.76
N ALA A 56 39.60 1.16 18.41
CA ALA A 56 38.87 -0.09 18.58
C ALA A 56 37.54 0.08 19.36
N LEU A 57 37.56 0.94 20.38
CA LEU A 57 36.41 1.15 21.30
C LEU A 57 35.60 2.43 21.02
N ARG A 58 35.95 3.18 19.98
CA ARG A 58 35.38 4.50 19.66
C ARG A 58 33.85 4.56 19.59
N ARG A 59 33.20 3.47 19.17
CA ARG A 59 31.74 3.41 19.07
C ARG A 59 31.04 2.99 20.37
N ARG A 60 31.77 2.30 21.27
CA ARG A 60 31.19 1.87 22.55
C ARG A 60 31.18 2.99 23.60
N ALA A 61 32.21 3.82 23.60
CA ALA A 61 32.36 4.89 24.58
C ALA A 61 33.07 6.11 23.94
N PRO A 62 32.43 6.83 23.02
CA PRO A 62 33.07 7.88 22.22
C PRO A 62 33.70 8.98 23.08
N GLU A 63 33.05 9.39 24.17
CA GLU A 63 33.57 10.42 25.07
C GLU A 63 34.83 9.97 25.81
N LYS A 64 34.85 8.72 26.31
CA LYS A 64 36.01 8.16 27.00
C LYS A 64 37.17 7.98 26.06
N MET A 65 36.90 7.58 24.82
CA MET A 65 37.93 7.40 23.80
C MET A 65 38.48 8.74 23.29
N LEU A 66 37.68 9.78 23.29
CA LEU A 66 38.16 11.14 23.06
C LEU A 66 39.14 11.59 24.14
N LEU A 67 38.77 11.37 25.41
CA LEU A 67 39.68 11.72 26.53
C LEU A 67 40.96 10.90 26.48
N LEU A 68 40.91 9.61 26.17
CA LEU A 68 42.08 8.77 25.99
C LEU A 68 42.97 9.24 24.84
N ALA A 69 42.37 9.56 23.69
CA ALA A 69 43.14 10.10 22.54
C ALA A 69 43.75 11.45 22.85
N THR A 70 43.03 12.34 23.52
CA THR A 70 43.55 13.63 23.97
C THR A 70 44.70 13.45 24.97
N ALA A 71 44.55 12.56 25.94
CA ALA A 71 45.61 12.22 26.90
C ALA A 71 46.86 11.65 26.18
N ALA A 72 46.65 10.75 25.20
CA ALA A 72 47.75 10.22 24.39
C ALA A 72 48.47 11.31 23.58
N GLY A 73 47.72 12.29 23.02
CA GLY A 73 48.32 13.44 22.33
C GLY A 73 49.13 14.37 23.27
N VAL A 74 48.58 14.64 24.47
CA VAL A 74 49.31 15.41 25.47
C VAL A 74 50.56 14.63 25.95
N PHE A 75 50.45 13.33 26.15
CA PHE A 75 51.57 12.48 26.50
C PHE A 75 52.66 12.50 25.43
N GLN A 76 52.28 12.46 24.15
CA GLN A 76 53.19 12.59 23.01
C GLN A 76 54.02 13.90 23.09
N LEU A 77 53.35 15.02 23.38
CA LEU A 77 54.01 16.34 23.49
C LEU A 77 54.96 16.39 24.69
N VAL A 78 54.56 15.84 25.85
CA VAL A 78 55.37 15.87 27.08
C VAL A 78 56.55 14.92 27.01
N ALA A 79 56.30 13.67 26.57
CA ALA A 79 57.31 12.62 26.46
C ALA A 79 58.23 12.78 25.20
N ASN A 80 58.00 13.80 24.41
CA ASN A 80 58.73 14.08 23.17
C ASN A 80 58.73 12.93 22.17
N VAL A 81 57.60 12.21 22.07
CA VAL A 81 57.42 11.10 21.13
C VAL A 81 57.25 11.65 19.70
N PRO A 82 58.09 11.23 18.75
CA PRO A 82 57.96 11.66 17.35
C PRO A 82 56.62 11.27 16.75
N LYS A 83 56.26 12.01 15.67
CA LYS A 83 55.05 11.72 14.91
C LYS A 83 55.12 10.33 14.29
N ASN A 84 53.99 9.66 14.35
CA ASN A 84 53.84 8.32 13.78
C ASN A 84 52.43 8.12 13.16
N LEU A 85 52.23 7.03 12.45
CA LEU A 85 50.98 6.77 11.76
C LEU A 85 49.74 6.64 12.69
N ALA A 86 49.94 6.29 13.98
CA ALA A 86 48.84 6.24 14.92
C ALA A 86 48.16 7.57 15.16
N ASP A 87 48.87 8.72 14.90
CA ASP A 87 48.32 10.06 15.06
C ASP A 87 47.05 10.29 14.20
N PHE A 88 46.95 9.59 13.04
CA PHE A 88 45.73 9.60 12.23
C PHE A 88 44.49 9.06 12.97
N ALA A 89 44.66 8.26 14.05
CA ALA A 89 43.59 7.85 14.93
C ALA A 89 42.79 9.03 15.49
N MET A 90 43.47 10.18 15.73
CA MET A 90 42.81 11.37 16.24
C MET A 90 41.74 11.91 15.29
N LEU A 91 41.98 11.89 13.98
CA LEU A 91 40.98 12.30 12.99
C LEU A 91 39.74 11.38 13.03
N VAL A 92 39.96 10.07 13.18
CA VAL A 92 38.91 9.07 13.26
C VAL A 92 38.09 9.26 14.55
N ILE A 93 38.73 9.60 15.67
CA ILE A 93 38.08 9.88 16.93
C ILE A 93 37.26 11.18 16.83
N VAL A 94 37.81 12.25 16.29
CA VAL A 94 37.09 13.52 16.08
C VAL A 94 35.83 13.31 15.24
N TYR A 95 35.95 12.62 14.13
CA TYR A 95 34.78 12.23 13.30
C TYR A 95 33.76 11.43 14.08
N THR A 96 34.20 10.40 14.81
CA THR A 96 33.28 9.49 15.54
C THR A 96 32.54 10.23 16.65
N VAL A 97 33.21 11.08 17.39
CA VAL A 97 32.62 11.88 18.47
C VAL A 97 31.69 12.95 17.90
N ALA A 98 32.05 13.57 16.78
CA ALA A 98 31.17 14.50 16.09
C ALA A 98 29.90 13.81 15.62
N ALA A 99 29.97 12.57 15.09
CA ALA A 99 28.84 11.81 14.58
C ALA A 99 27.96 11.17 15.68
N ASN A 100 28.52 10.72 16.81
CA ASN A 100 27.82 9.86 17.78
C ASN A 100 27.96 10.30 19.25
N GLY A 101 28.90 11.19 19.60
CA GLY A 101 29.15 11.62 20.98
C GLY A 101 28.20 12.72 21.48
N ALA A 102 28.28 13.05 22.75
CA ALA A 102 27.54 14.17 23.32
C ALA A 102 27.97 15.52 22.70
N ARG A 103 27.09 16.52 22.72
CA ARG A 103 27.37 17.85 22.13
C ARG A 103 28.60 18.53 22.72
N TRP A 104 28.83 18.40 24.03
CA TRP A 104 30.01 18.95 24.70
C TRP A 104 31.29 18.30 24.19
N ALA A 105 31.29 16.95 24.01
CA ALA A 105 32.41 16.19 23.53
C ALA A 105 32.75 16.54 22.05
N SER A 106 31.71 16.71 21.23
CA SER A 106 31.87 17.16 19.85
C SER A 106 32.54 18.54 19.75
N ARG A 107 32.11 19.49 20.58
CA ARG A 107 32.72 20.83 20.63
C ARG A 107 34.16 20.76 21.14
N PHE A 108 34.40 19.98 22.17
CA PHE A 108 35.76 19.76 22.72
C PHE A 108 36.67 19.10 21.67
N ALA A 109 36.20 18.10 20.93
CA ALA A 109 36.93 17.45 19.88
C ALA A 109 37.33 18.42 18.75
N LEU A 110 36.45 19.37 18.37
CA LEU A 110 36.76 20.42 17.41
C LEU A 110 37.88 21.35 17.93
N VAL A 111 37.71 21.86 19.17
CA VAL A 111 38.69 22.77 19.77
C VAL A 111 40.05 22.09 19.94
N ALA A 112 40.06 20.86 20.47
CA ALA A 112 41.31 20.09 20.63
C ALA A 112 41.96 19.75 19.30
N GLY A 113 41.17 19.38 18.28
CA GLY A 113 41.67 19.10 16.93
C GLY A 113 42.26 20.31 16.23
N LEU A 114 41.68 21.51 16.43
CA LEU A 114 42.25 22.76 15.88
C LEU A 114 43.44 23.26 16.68
N ALA A 115 43.50 22.96 17.98
CA ALA A 115 44.64 23.32 18.83
C ALA A 115 45.85 22.40 18.60
N ALA A 116 45.63 21.13 18.24
CA ALA A 116 46.70 20.14 18.07
C ALA A 116 47.81 20.60 17.12
N PRO A 117 47.59 21.14 15.89
CA PRO A 117 48.64 21.66 15.03
C PRO A 117 49.41 22.85 15.59
N LEU A 118 48.74 23.70 16.40
CA LEU A 118 49.40 24.83 17.06
C LEU A 118 50.35 24.34 18.16
N LEU A 119 49.91 23.38 18.97
CA LEU A 119 50.71 22.77 20.02
C LEU A 119 51.89 21.99 19.44
N ASP A 120 51.65 21.28 18.34
CA ASP A 120 52.63 20.53 17.60
C ASP A 120 53.73 21.48 17.04
N TYR A 121 53.33 22.56 16.40
CA TYR A 121 54.25 23.59 15.90
C TYR A 121 55.07 24.25 17.03
N ALA A 122 54.39 24.58 18.13
CA ALA A 122 55.06 25.19 19.29
C ALA A 122 56.13 24.26 19.90
N ARG A 123 55.89 22.92 19.87
CA ARG A 123 56.77 21.92 20.44
C ARG A 123 57.96 21.59 19.55
N TRP A 124 57.74 21.52 18.22
CA TRP A 124 58.77 21.13 17.25
C TRP A 124 58.90 22.12 16.08
N PRO A 125 59.29 23.39 16.33
CA PRO A 125 59.35 24.40 15.28
C PRO A 125 60.40 24.07 14.20
N HIS A 126 61.41 23.29 14.56
CA HIS A 126 62.52 22.94 13.62
C HIS A 126 62.06 22.03 12.46
N TYR A 127 61.00 21.26 12.62
CA TYR A 127 60.47 20.44 11.54
C TYR A 127 59.80 21.25 10.41
N TYR A 128 59.47 22.51 10.68
CA TYR A 128 58.70 23.33 9.73
C TYR A 128 59.53 24.40 9.00
N GLY A 129 60.84 24.41 9.22
CA GLY A 129 61.74 25.37 8.57
C GLY A 129 61.60 26.79 9.10
N SER A 130 62.66 27.65 8.79
CA SER A 130 62.73 29.03 9.27
C SER A 130 62.10 30.07 8.32
N GLY A 131 61.44 29.64 7.23
CA GLY A 131 60.81 30.54 6.24
C GLY A 131 59.39 30.92 6.57
N GLY A 132 58.98 32.15 6.32
CA GLY A 132 57.75 32.84 6.68
C GLY A 132 56.41 32.21 6.31
N THR A 133 56.30 30.88 6.21
CA THR A 133 55.11 30.12 5.83
C THR A 133 54.46 29.31 6.98
N ASN A 134 54.87 29.60 8.22
CA ASN A 134 54.49 28.83 9.40
C ASN A 134 52.96 28.82 9.63
N ALA A 135 52.29 29.94 9.41
CA ALA A 135 50.82 30.02 9.54
C ALA A 135 50.14 29.16 8.49
N THR A 136 50.65 29.08 7.26
CA THR A 136 50.08 28.25 6.19
C THR A 136 50.17 26.77 6.53
N VAL A 137 51.29 26.31 7.13
CA VAL A 137 51.45 24.91 7.55
C VAL A 137 50.48 24.55 8.68
N ILE A 138 50.35 25.44 9.69
CA ILE A 138 49.41 25.23 10.78
C ILE A 138 47.96 25.10 10.27
N VAL A 139 47.57 26.02 9.38
CA VAL A 139 46.24 25.98 8.76
C VAL A 139 46.06 24.70 7.96
N PHE A 140 47.04 24.31 7.15
CA PHE A 140 46.98 23.08 6.35
C PHE A 140 46.80 21.82 7.23
N LEU A 141 47.49 21.73 8.35
CA LEU A 141 47.38 20.64 9.31
C LEU A 141 46.07 20.67 10.11
N ALA A 142 45.44 21.83 10.27
CA ALA A 142 44.14 21.95 10.95
C ALA A 142 42.96 21.54 10.05
N ILE A 143 43.06 21.67 8.71
CA ILE A 143 42.01 21.34 7.75
C ILE A 143 41.48 19.91 7.92
N PRO A 144 42.28 18.84 8.01
CA PRO A 144 41.79 17.50 8.20
C PRO A 144 40.93 17.33 9.46
N PHE A 145 41.27 17.98 10.57
CA PHE A 145 40.47 17.94 11.82
C PHE A 145 39.14 18.66 11.66
N ALA A 146 39.14 19.84 11.05
CA ALA A 146 37.92 20.57 10.74
C ALA A 146 37.01 19.74 9.82
N LEU A 147 37.60 19.15 8.76
CA LEU A 147 36.87 18.32 7.79
C LEU A 147 36.29 17.06 8.47
N ALA A 148 37.08 16.35 9.30
CA ALA A 148 36.60 15.19 10.06
C ALA A 148 35.44 15.56 10.98
N TRP A 149 35.49 16.70 11.64
CA TRP A 149 34.42 17.20 12.48
C TRP A 149 33.19 17.55 11.66
N VAL A 150 33.29 18.31 10.57
CA VAL A 150 32.18 18.69 9.69
C VAL A 150 31.49 17.46 9.11
N LEU A 151 32.26 16.47 8.65
CA LEU A 151 31.71 15.22 8.12
C LEU A 151 30.95 14.46 9.21
N GLY A 152 31.49 14.37 10.43
CA GLY A 152 30.83 13.73 11.56
C GLY A 152 29.53 14.45 11.95
N ASP A 153 29.56 15.77 12.07
CA ASP A 153 28.38 16.57 12.41
C ASP A 153 27.32 16.54 11.32
N SER A 154 27.73 16.52 10.05
CA SER A 154 26.81 16.32 8.90
C SER A 154 26.08 14.98 8.98
N VAL A 155 26.79 13.90 9.35
CA VAL A 155 26.15 12.57 9.54
C VAL A 155 25.14 12.60 10.68
N ARG A 156 25.49 13.26 11.79
CA ARG A 156 24.58 13.45 12.94
C ARG A 156 23.32 14.21 12.51
N THR A 157 23.50 15.34 11.85
CA THR A 157 22.38 16.18 11.40
C THR A 157 21.47 15.46 10.41
N ARG A 158 22.06 14.73 9.46
CA ARG A 158 21.29 13.91 8.51
C ARG A 158 20.48 12.83 9.22
N ARG A 159 21.06 12.12 10.20
CA ARG A 159 20.33 11.09 10.97
C ARG A 159 19.16 11.69 11.74
N ALA A 160 19.37 12.82 12.40
CA ALA A 160 18.30 13.51 13.12
C ALA A 160 17.19 13.97 12.16
N TYR A 161 17.54 14.48 10.99
CA TYR A 161 16.60 14.89 9.97
C TYR A 161 15.75 13.71 9.45
N TYR A 162 16.38 12.57 9.13
CA TYR A 162 15.64 11.38 8.68
C TYR A 162 14.72 10.82 9.77
N ALA A 163 15.16 10.80 11.02
CA ALA A 163 14.32 10.38 12.14
C ALA A 163 13.08 11.29 12.28
N GLN A 164 13.24 12.60 12.12
CA GLN A 164 12.10 13.54 12.11
C GLN A 164 11.17 13.33 10.91
N LEU A 165 11.71 13.01 9.74
CA LEU A 165 10.88 12.72 8.56
C LEU A 165 10.06 11.45 8.74
N GLU A 166 10.66 10.38 9.28
CA GLU A 166 9.96 9.13 9.58
C GLU A 166 8.83 9.35 10.61
N GLU A 167 9.10 10.12 11.66
CA GLU A 167 8.09 10.47 12.66
C GLU A 167 6.93 11.27 12.05
N ARG A 168 7.24 12.29 11.22
CA ARG A 168 6.23 13.08 10.52
C ARG A 168 5.43 12.24 9.54
N ALA A 169 6.07 11.33 8.79
CA ALA A 169 5.38 10.44 7.88
C ALA A 169 4.38 9.54 8.62
N ALA A 170 4.81 8.92 9.73
CA ALA A 170 3.93 8.11 10.57
C ALA A 170 2.77 8.91 11.19
N GLN A 171 3.00 10.18 11.53
CA GLN A 171 1.95 11.06 12.02
C GLN A 171 0.93 11.40 10.93
N LEU A 172 1.40 11.76 9.73
CA LEU A 172 0.53 12.07 8.59
C LEU A 172 -0.32 10.87 8.17
N GLU A 173 0.22 9.65 8.21
CA GLU A 173 -0.56 8.43 7.97
C GLU A 173 -1.72 8.29 8.97
N LYS A 174 -1.43 8.46 10.27
CA LYS A 174 -2.46 8.40 11.32
C LYS A 174 -3.54 9.49 11.14
N GLU A 175 -3.14 10.71 10.81
CA GLU A 175 -4.05 11.81 10.54
C GLU A 175 -4.93 11.53 9.31
N ARG A 176 -4.35 11.00 8.24
CA ARG A 176 -5.07 10.60 7.03
C ARG A 176 -6.10 9.51 7.32
N ASP A 177 -5.73 8.49 8.09
CA ASP A 177 -6.65 7.41 8.48
C ASP A 177 -7.79 7.92 9.36
N ALA A 178 -7.48 8.84 10.28
CA ALA A 178 -8.50 9.48 11.10
C ALA A 178 -9.46 10.34 10.26
N GLN A 179 -8.94 11.13 9.32
CA GLN A 179 -9.74 11.93 8.40
C GLN A 179 -10.62 11.06 7.50
N ALA A 180 -10.09 9.93 6.98
CA ALA A 180 -10.86 8.99 6.18
C ALA A 180 -12.05 8.42 6.98
N LYS A 181 -11.84 8.04 8.24
CA LYS A 181 -12.92 7.56 9.13
C LYS A 181 -13.98 8.64 9.37
N VAL A 182 -13.56 9.89 9.60
CA VAL A 182 -14.49 11.01 9.79
C VAL A 182 -15.28 11.26 8.51
N ALA A 183 -14.64 11.24 7.34
CA ALA A 183 -15.31 11.44 6.05
C ALA A 183 -16.37 10.35 5.80
N VAL A 184 -16.03 9.07 6.06
CA VAL A 184 -16.98 7.95 5.95
C VAL A 184 -18.16 8.10 6.93
N ALA A 185 -17.90 8.52 8.17
CA ALA A 185 -18.96 8.74 9.16
C ALA A 185 -19.89 9.91 8.75
N ALA A 186 -19.31 11.01 8.24
CA ALA A 186 -20.07 12.15 7.75
C ALA A 186 -20.95 11.78 6.55
N GLU A 187 -20.42 10.98 5.63
CA GLU A 187 -21.16 10.49 4.47
C GLU A 187 -22.32 9.56 4.88
N ARG A 188 -22.08 8.63 5.81
CA ARG A 188 -23.14 7.77 6.37
C ARG A 188 -24.24 8.61 7.03
N ALA A 189 -23.89 9.67 7.78
CA ALA A 189 -24.85 10.56 8.40
C ALA A 189 -25.64 11.39 7.37
N ARG A 190 -25.01 11.78 6.25
CA ARG A 190 -25.70 12.46 5.14
C ARG A 190 -26.74 11.56 4.49
N ILE A 191 -26.33 10.32 4.15
CA ILE A 191 -27.21 9.33 3.52
C ILE A 191 -28.40 8.96 4.44
N ALA A 192 -28.13 8.80 5.75
CA ALA A 192 -29.21 8.52 6.71
C ALA A 192 -30.26 9.65 6.74
N ARG A 193 -29.84 10.92 6.61
CA ARG A 193 -30.76 12.06 6.50
C ARG A 193 -31.55 12.03 5.20
N GLU A 194 -30.90 11.79 4.06
CA GLU A 194 -31.58 11.71 2.75
C GLU A 194 -32.62 10.56 2.75
N LEU A 195 -32.28 9.40 3.32
CA LEU A 195 -33.22 8.29 3.49
C LEU A 195 -34.41 8.68 4.39
N HIS A 196 -34.13 9.37 5.51
CA HIS A 196 -35.18 9.80 6.42
C HIS A 196 -36.15 10.78 5.75
N ASP A 197 -35.61 11.73 4.96
CA ASP A 197 -36.42 12.72 4.26
C ASP A 197 -37.32 12.07 3.20
N VAL A 198 -36.78 11.12 2.43
CA VAL A 198 -37.56 10.35 1.44
C VAL A 198 -38.67 9.55 2.12
N VAL A 199 -38.36 8.85 3.23
CA VAL A 199 -39.34 8.05 3.98
C VAL A 199 -40.40 8.96 4.59
N ALA A 200 -40.01 10.04 5.29
CA ALA A 200 -40.94 10.93 5.96
C ALA A 200 -41.91 11.59 4.97
N HIS A 201 -41.40 12.06 3.82
CA HIS A 201 -42.22 12.67 2.77
C HIS A 201 -43.25 11.67 2.21
N ASN A 202 -42.82 10.50 1.77
CA ASN A 202 -43.69 9.52 1.15
C ASN A 202 -44.74 8.95 2.14
N VAL A 203 -44.32 8.68 3.40
CA VAL A 203 -45.26 8.25 4.45
C VAL A 203 -46.30 9.33 4.74
N SER A 204 -45.91 10.61 4.82
CA SER A 204 -46.85 11.69 5.02
C SER A 204 -47.90 11.78 3.89
N VAL A 205 -47.48 11.65 2.64
CA VAL A 205 -48.37 11.61 1.48
C VAL A 205 -49.34 10.42 1.59
N MET A 206 -48.86 9.22 1.93
CA MET A 206 -49.71 8.03 2.09
C MET A 206 -50.72 8.20 3.22
N VAL A 207 -50.34 8.80 4.35
CA VAL A 207 -51.26 9.06 5.48
C VAL A 207 -52.35 10.03 5.07
N VAL A 208 -52.02 11.16 4.43
CA VAL A 208 -53.01 12.12 3.96
C VAL A 208 -54.01 11.49 2.96
N GLN A 209 -53.51 10.64 2.03
CA GLN A 209 -54.37 9.95 1.07
C GLN A 209 -55.24 8.90 1.75
N ALA A 210 -54.75 8.17 2.77
CA ALA A 210 -55.52 7.22 3.53
C ALA A 210 -56.62 7.87 4.35
N ASP A 211 -56.30 9.01 5.02
CA ASP A 211 -57.32 9.80 5.77
C ASP A 211 -58.42 10.34 4.85
N GLY A 212 -58.01 10.87 3.68
CA GLY A 212 -58.96 11.33 2.66
C GLY A 212 -59.85 10.21 2.12
N ALA A 213 -59.27 9.02 1.84
CA ALA A 213 -60.01 7.87 1.40
C ALA A 213 -61.02 7.40 2.46
N ALA A 214 -60.64 7.35 3.73
CA ALA A 214 -61.52 6.98 4.84
C ALA A 214 -62.71 7.91 4.99
N TYR A 215 -62.50 9.22 4.74
CA TYR A 215 -63.60 10.21 4.83
C TYR A 215 -64.65 10.07 3.74
N VAL A 216 -64.29 9.63 2.54
CA VAL A 216 -65.21 9.54 1.39
C VAL A 216 -65.65 8.12 1.08
N LEU A 217 -65.35 7.12 1.93
CA LEU A 217 -65.55 5.69 1.68
C LEU A 217 -67.02 5.35 1.30
N ASP A 218 -67.96 5.90 2.02
CA ASP A 218 -69.40 5.61 1.82
C ASP A 218 -70.04 6.51 0.75
N ALA A 219 -69.50 7.71 0.54
CA ALA A 219 -70.08 8.74 -0.34
C ALA A 219 -69.58 8.67 -1.80
N ALA A 220 -68.32 8.22 -2.01
CA ALA A 220 -67.67 8.19 -3.31
C ALA A 220 -66.63 7.02 -3.42
N PRO A 221 -67.08 5.76 -3.56
CA PRO A 221 -66.21 4.61 -3.61
C PRO A 221 -65.13 4.65 -4.67
N GLU A 222 -65.38 5.23 -5.84
CA GLU A 222 -64.39 5.38 -6.93
C GLU A 222 -63.22 6.30 -6.56
N GLN A 223 -63.46 7.31 -5.68
CA GLN A 223 -62.40 8.20 -5.18
C GLN A 223 -61.54 7.47 -4.15
N CYS A 224 -62.13 6.61 -3.34
CA CYS A 224 -61.42 5.73 -2.41
C CYS A 224 -60.51 4.78 -3.14
N GLU A 225 -60.94 4.16 -4.23
CA GLU A 225 -60.13 3.26 -5.06
C GLU A 225 -58.90 3.99 -5.65
N LYS A 226 -59.08 5.18 -6.21
CA LYS A 226 -57.98 6.02 -6.70
C LYS A 226 -57.00 6.41 -5.61
N ALA A 227 -57.44 6.68 -4.41
CA ALA A 227 -56.57 7.01 -3.29
C ALA A 227 -55.73 5.80 -2.86
N LEU A 228 -56.33 4.59 -2.83
CA LEU A 228 -55.64 3.32 -2.55
C LEU A 228 -54.59 2.98 -3.63
N GLU A 229 -54.90 3.21 -4.90
CA GLU A 229 -53.93 3.07 -6.01
C GLU A 229 -52.75 4.03 -5.84
N THR A 230 -53.04 5.30 -5.47
CA THR A 230 -51.99 6.32 -5.23
C THR A 230 -51.09 5.92 -4.07
N ILE A 231 -51.64 5.45 -2.94
CA ILE A 231 -50.90 4.96 -1.78
C ILE A 231 -49.98 3.79 -2.20
N SER A 232 -50.53 2.84 -2.93
CA SER A 232 -49.76 1.66 -3.43
C SER A 232 -48.63 2.09 -4.38
N GLY A 233 -48.93 3.02 -5.27
CA GLY A 233 -47.93 3.62 -6.20
C GLY A 233 -46.80 4.31 -5.47
N THR A 234 -47.16 5.22 -4.56
CA THR A 234 -46.16 6.01 -3.76
C THR A 234 -45.30 5.06 -2.90
N GLY A 235 -45.89 4.05 -2.29
CA GLY A 235 -45.16 3.04 -1.50
C GLY A 235 -44.13 2.26 -2.34
N ARG A 236 -44.55 1.82 -3.54
CA ARG A 236 -43.63 1.12 -4.47
C ARG A 236 -42.51 2.01 -4.94
N GLN A 237 -42.79 3.27 -5.23
CA GLN A 237 -41.79 4.25 -5.65
C GLN A 237 -40.78 4.53 -4.53
N ALA A 238 -41.24 4.79 -3.29
CA ALA A 238 -40.40 5.00 -2.13
C ALA A 238 -39.46 3.82 -1.87
N LEU A 239 -39.96 2.58 -1.95
CA LEU A 239 -39.17 1.35 -1.81
C LEU A 239 -38.10 1.23 -2.91
N ALA A 240 -38.42 1.60 -4.15
CA ALA A 240 -37.48 1.55 -5.26
C ALA A 240 -36.34 2.58 -5.08
N GLU A 241 -36.68 3.78 -4.60
CA GLU A 241 -35.73 4.86 -4.36
C GLU A 241 -34.80 4.54 -3.18
N MET A 242 -35.32 4.03 -2.07
CA MET A 242 -34.49 3.52 -0.95
C MET A 242 -33.56 2.40 -1.39
N ARG A 243 -34.00 1.45 -2.19
CA ARG A 243 -33.12 0.38 -2.74
C ARG A 243 -32.01 0.93 -3.62
N ARG A 244 -32.30 1.98 -4.39
CA ARG A 244 -31.30 2.67 -5.24
C ARG A 244 -30.23 3.33 -4.38
N LEU A 245 -30.63 4.10 -3.36
CA LEU A 245 -29.70 4.78 -2.43
C LEU A 245 -28.86 3.77 -1.63
N LEU A 246 -29.44 2.70 -1.13
CA LEU A 246 -28.72 1.62 -0.44
C LEU A 246 -27.84 0.77 -1.38
N GLY A 247 -28.18 0.66 -2.65
CA GLY A 247 -27.40 -0.05 -3.67
C GLY A 247 -26.04 0.63 -3.92
N VAL A 248 -26.01 1.96 -3.91
CA VAL A 248 -24.77 2.75 -4.06
C VAL A 248 -23.79 2.52 -2.89
N LEU A 249 -24.31 2.29 -1.67
CA LEU A 249 -23.47 1.99 -0.50
C LEU A 249 -22.84 0.60 -0.55
N ARG A 250 -23.46 -0.36 -1.23
CA ARG A 250 -22.98 -1.75 -1.31
C ARG A 250 -21.87 -1.96 -2.32
N THR A 251 -21.72 -1.05 -3.27
CA THR A 251 -20.63 -1.08 -4.27
C THR A 251 -19.31 -0.52 -3.77
N GLY A 252 -19.27 0.09 -2.57
CA GLY A 252 -18.08 0.76 -2.01
C GLY A 252 -17.27 -0.02 -0.97
N GLU A 253 -17.68 -1.21 -0.55
CA GLU A 253 -16.89 -2.04 0.38
C GLU A 253 -16.39 -3.30 -0.31
N PRO A 254 -15.09 -3.40 -0.63
CA PRO A 254 -14.45 -4.67 -0.92
C PRO A 254 -14.21 -5.40 0.42
N GLY A 255 -15.14 -6.31 0.77
CA GLY A 255 -14.90 -7.37 1.75
C GLY A 255 -14.79 -6.93 3.20
N GLU A 256 -15.82 -7.20 3.96
CA GLU A 256 -15.76 -7.92 5.24
C GLU A 256 -17.19 -7.97 5.84
N ASN A 257 -17.57 -9.18 6.27
CA ASN A 257 -18.82 -9.51 6.98
C ASN A 257 -20.07 -9.71 6.12
N SER A 258 -20.07 -10.79 5.35
CA SER A 258 -21.29 -11.52 5.04
C SER A 258 -21.46 -12.64 6.08
N GLY A 259 -21.99 -12.32 7.22
CA GLY A 259 -22.75 -13.28 8.01
C GLY A 259 -23.95 -13.71 7.14
N ASP A 260 -24.15 -15.02 6.99
CA ASP A 260 -25.04 -15.69 6.05
C ASP A 260 -24.62 -15.65 4.57
N ARG A 261 -23.49 -16.31 4.26
CA ARG A 261 -23.25 -16.87 2.95
C ARG A 261 -24.20 -18.05 2.75
N ALA A 262 -25.39 -17.81 2.20
CA ALA A 262 -25.99 -18.84 1.36
C ALA A 262 -24.94 -19.22 0.29
N PRO A 263 -24.65 -20.52 0.05
CA PRO A 263 -23.66 -20.93 -0.94
C PRO A 263 -23.92 -20.20 -2.24
N GLN A 264 -22.86 -19.60 -2.81
CA GLN A 264 -22.98 -18.89 -4.10
C GLN A 264 -23.60 -19.85 -5.11
N PRO A 265 -24.64 -19.43 -5.86
CA PRO A 265 -25.29 -20.32 -6.80
C PRO A 265 -24.29 -20.77 -7.86
N ASP A 266 -24.19 -22.07 -8.03
CA ASP A 266 -23.37 -22.78 -8.98
C ASP A 266 -24.19 -23.26 -10.19
N VAL A 267 -23.53 -23.87 -11.16
CA VAL A 267 -24.17 -24.45 -12.35
C VAL A 267 -25.12 -25.60 -11.98
N GLY A 268 -24.87 -26.32 -10.86
CA GLY A 268 -25.74 -27.38 -10.36
C GLY A 268 -27.10 -26.87 -9.91
N ARG A 269 -27.27 -25.59 -9.60
CA ARG A 269 -28.57 -24.98 -9.24
C ARG A 269 -29.32 -24.41 -10.43
N LEU A 270 -28.86 -24.61 -11.67
CA LEU A 270 -29.62 -24.21 -12.85
C LEU A 270 -30.93 -24.96 -13.02
N ASP A 271 -30.99 -26.23 -12.61
CA ASP A 271 -32.23 -27.00 -12.63
C ASP A 271 -33.29 -26.36 -11.72
N ASP A 272 -32.92 -25.98 -10.50
CA ASP A 272 -33.80 -25.28 -9.56
C ASP A 272 -34.32 -23.95 -10.11
N LEU A 273 -33.42 -23.17 -10.74
CA LEU A 273 -33.76 -21.90 -11.39
C LEU A 273 -34.75 -22.11 -12.54
N ILE A 274 -34.51 -23.11 -13.37
CA ILE A 274 -35.41 -23.46 -14.51
C ILE A 274 -36.81 -23.88 -14.01
N GLU A 275 -36.86 -24.73 -13.01
CA GLU A 275 -38.14 -25.14 -12.40
C GLU A 275 -38.89 -23.94 -11.79
N GLN A 276 -38.21 -23.06 -11.11
CA GLN A 276 -38.82 -21.84 -10.58
C GLN A 276 -39.38 -20.94 -11.68
N VAL A 277 -38.69 -20.82 -12.81
CA VAL A 277 -39.14 -20.02 -13.96
C VAL A 277 -40.29 -20.68 -14.68
N ARG A 278 -40.29 -22.03 -14.82
CA ARG A 278 -41.42 -22.81 -15.34
C ARG A 278 -42.66 -22.63 -14.46
N GLY A 279 -42.51 -22.72 -13.15
CA GLY A 279 -43.59 -22.47 -12.19
C GLY A 279 -44.15 -21.04 -12.22
N ALA A 280 -43.34 -20.07 -12.71
CA ALA A 280 -43.77 -18.69 -12.94
C ALA A 280 -44.40 -18.46 -14.34
N GLY A 281 -44.68 -19.53 -15.10
CA GLY A 281 -45.45 -19.51 -16.34
C GLY A 281 -44.63 -19.34 -17.63
N LEU A 282 -43.29 -19.42 -17.58
CA LEU A 282 -42.44 -19.39 -18.79
C LEU A 282 -42.01 -20.84 -19.13
N PRO A 283 -42.47 -21.43 -20.28
CA PRO A 283 -41.96 -22.71 -20.76
C PRO A 283 -40.46 -22.61 -21.10
N VAL A 284 -39.63 -23.47 -20.49
CA VAL A 284 -38.18 -23.50 -20.73
C VAL A 284 -37.76 -24.92 -21.09
N ASP A 285 -37.08 -25.09 -22.24
CA ASP A 285 -36.41 -26.33 -22.62
C ASP A 285 -34.95 -26.25 -22.18
N PHE A 286 -34.51 -27.11 -21.26
CA PHE A 286 -33.16 -27.11 -20.73
C PHE A 286 -32.40 -28.37 -21.09
N THR A 287 -31.26 -28.24 -21.71
CA THR A 287 -30.41 -29.35 -22.13
C THR A 287 -28.97 -29.13 -21.72
N VAL A 288 -28.35 -30.17 -21.12
CA VAL A 288 -26.91 -30.22 -20.78
C VAL A 288 -26.25 -31.27 -21.65
N GLN A 289 -25.17 -30.90 -22.30
CA GLN A 289 -24.37 -31.75 -23.20
C GLN A 289 -22.92 -31.84 -22.74
N GLY A 290 -22.28 -32.99 -22.97
CA GLY A 290 -20.93 -33.28 -22.54
C GLY A 290 -20.85 -33.83 -21.12
N THR A 291 -19.64 -34.02 -20.62
CA THR A 291 -19.42 -34.54 -19.26
C THR A 291 -19.19 -33.37 -18.28
N PRO A 292 -20.05 -33.23 -17.25
CA PRO A 292 -19.85 -32.19 -16.24
C PRO A 292 -18.45 -32.27 -15.61
N ARG A 293 -17.85 -31.10 -15.42
CA ARG A 293 -16.51 -30.93 -14.83
C ARG A 293 -16.57 -29.92 -13.71
N THR A 294 -15.60 -29.97 -12.79
CA THR A 294 -15.42 -28.95 -11.79
C THR A 294 -15.01 -27.64 -12.47
N LEU A 295 -15.76 -26.60 -12.24
CA LEU A 295 -15.55 -25.26 -12.77
C LEU A 295 -14.97 -24.36 -11.68
N SER A 296 -14.35 -23.25 -12.05
CA SER A 296 -14.03 -22.22 -11.07
C SER A 296 -15.32 -21.54 -10.60
N SER A 297 -15.39 -21.13 -9.33
CA SER A 297 -16.55 -20.46 -8.76
C SER A 297 -16.97 -19.20 -9.53
N GLY A 298 -16.00 -18.49 -10.13
CA GLY A 298 -16.28 -17.35 -10.98
C GLY A 298 -17.01 -17.71 -12.28
N VAL A 299 -16.65 -18.83 -12.91
CA VAL A 299 -17.30 -19.33 -14.13
C VAL A 299 -18.71 -19.84 -13.79
N GLU A 300 -18.87 -20.61 -12.71
CA GLU A 300 -20.16 -21.13 -12.25
C GLU A 300 -21.16 -20.01 -11.96
N LEU A 301 -20.74 -19.02 -11.17
CA LEU A 301 -21.57 -17.86 -10.84
C LEU A 301 -21.91 -17.04 -12.09
N THR A 302 -20.96 -16.86 -13.01
CA THR A 302 -21.19 -16.13 -14.26
C THR A 302 -22.21 -16.84 -15.12
N ALA A 303 -22.08 -18.15 -15.30
CA ALA A 303 -23.05 -18.96 -16.06
C ALA A 303 -24.47 -18.88 -15.46
N TYR A 304 -24.58 -19.06 -14.14
CA TYR A 304 -25.86 -18.95 -13.43
C TYR A 304 -26.50 -17.57 -13.64
N ARG A 305 -25.74 -16.49 -13.47
CA ARG A 305 -26.26 -15.11 -13.64
C ARG A 305 -26.67 -14.78 -15.08
N ILE A 306 -25.98 -15.31 -16.07
CA ILE A 306 -26.37 -15.13 -17.47
C ILE A 306 -27.74 -15.78 -17.72
N VAL A 307 -27.94 -17.02 -17.27
CA VAL A 307 -29.22 -17.73 -17.45
C VAL A 307 -30.33 -16.99 -16.72
N GLN A 308 -30.11 -16.60 -15.47
CA GLN A 308 -31.07 -15.86 -14.65
C GLN A 308 -31.51 -14.56 -15.31
N GLU A 309 -30.56 -13.76 -15.78
CA GLU A 309 -30.85 -12.48 -16.45
C GLU A 309 -31.54 -12.69 -17.81
N ALA A 310 -31.08 -13.67 -18.58
CA ALA A 310 -31.68 -13.99 -19.87
C ALA A 310 -33.15 -14.40 -19.73
N LEU A 311 -33.48 -15.33 -18.82
CA LEU A 311 -34.85 -15.78 -18.58
C LEU A 311 -35.72 -14.66 -17.98
N THR A 312 -35.14 -13.80 -17.14
CA THR A 312 -35.83 -12.61 -16.63
C THR A 312 -36.19 -11.65 -17.76
N ASN A 313 -35.29 -11.45 -18.70
CA ASN A 313 -35.51 -10.60 -19.87
C ASN A 313 -36.56 -11.21 -20.82
N THR A 314 -36.49 -12.51 -21.08
CA THR A 314 -37.50 -13.23 -21.86
C THR A 314 -38.91 -13.05 -21.28
N ARG A 315 -39.07 -13.23 -19.95
CA ARG A 315 -40.35 -13.04 -19.27
C ARG A 315 -40.88 -11.62 -19.33
N LYS A 316 -39.96 -10.61 -19.23
CA LYS A 316 -40.34 -9.16 -19.25
C LYS A 316 -40.65 -8.66 -20.66
N HIS A 317 -39.98 -9.16 -21.66
CA HIS A 317 -39.93 -8.55 -22.99
C HIS A 317 -40.37 -9.48 -24.12
N GLY A 318 -40.44 -10.79 -23.91
CA GLY A 318 -40.79 -11.78 -24.93
C GLY A 318 -42.23 -11.72 -25.42
N GLY A 319 -43.18 -11.20 -24.59
CA GLY A 319 -44.59 -11.14 -24.93
C GLY A 319 -45.39 -12.36 -24.39
N PRO A 320 -46.70 -12.45 -24.68
CA PRO A 320 -47.51 -13.62 -24.35
C PRO A 320 -47.06 -14.83 -25.16
N ASP A 321 -47.18 -16.00 -24.61
CA ASP A 321 -46.92 -17.32 -25.25
C ASP A 321 -45.43 -17.53 -25.66
N VAL A 322 -44.50 -16.77 -25.06
CA VAL A 322 -43.08 -16.94 -25.33
C VAL A 322 -42.54 -18.20 -24.63
N SER A 323 -41.64 -18.91 -25.32
CA SER A 323 -40.86 -20.01 -24.78
C SER A 323 -39.35 -19.72 -24.85
N ALA A 324 -38.60 -20.35 -23.95
CA ALA A 324 -37.14 -20.22 -23.93
C ALA A 324 -36.45 -21.59 -24.06
N ARG A 325 -35.27 -21.59 -24.65
CA ARG A 325 -34.36 -22.74 -24.69
C ARG A 325 -33.04 -22.38 -24.09
N VAL A 326 -32.59 -23.18 -23.12
CA VAL A 326 -31.29 -23.05 -22.49
C VAL A 326 -30.48 -24.30 -22.80
N ARG A 327 -29.29 -24.11 -23.37
CA ARG A 327 -28.36 -25.19 -23.67
C ARG A 327 -27.04 -24.90 -23.03
N LEU A 328 -26.51 -25.87 -22.28
CA LEU A 328 -25.21 -25.84 -21.64
C LEU A 328 -24.35 -26.96 -22.21
N VAL A 329 -23.19 -26.63 -22.76
CA VAL A 329 -22.29 -27.60 -23.40
C VAL A 329 -20.90 -27.55 -22.73
N TYR A 330 -20.50 -28.66 -22.13
CA TYR A 330 -19.14 -28.83 -21.57
C TYR A 330 -18.18 -29.22 -22.71
N GLY A 331 -17.49 -28.22 -23.29
CA GLY A 331 -16.47 -28.43 -24.30
C GLY A 331 -15.11 -28.85 -23.73
N SER A 332 -14.07 -28.92 -24.59
CA SER A 332 -12.70 -29.22 -24.17
C SER A 332 -12.07 -28.04 -23.40
N ASP A 333 -12.29 -26.82 -23.86
CA ASP A 333 -11.60 -25.61 -23.37
C ASP A 333 -12.56 -24.54 -22.82
N ALA A 334 -13.85 -24.67 -23.13
CA ALA A 334 -14.86 -23.70 -22.71
C ALA A 334 -16.17 -24.40 -22.28
N LEU A 335 -16.90 -23.72 -21.41
CA LEU A 335 -18.32 -23.96 -21.15
C LEU A 335 -19.11 -23.05 -22.09
N ASP A 336 -19.82 -23.64 -23.04
CA ASP A 336 -20.65 -22.91 -23.97
C ASP A 336 -22.08 -22.87 -23.42
N LEU A 337 -22.61 -21.67 -23.30
CA LEU A 337 -23.95 -21.39 -22.84
C LEU A 337 -24.73 -20.70 -23.96
N LEU A 338 -25.91 -21.24 -24.27
CA LEU A 338 -26.83 -20.67 -25.24
C LEU A 338 -28.21 -20.52 -24.59
N VAL A 339 -28.74 -19.31 -24.61
CA VAL A 339 -30.12 -19.01 -24.22
C VAL A 339 -30.82 -18.35 -25.40
N GLU A 340 -31.93 -18.95 -25.84
CA GLU A 340 -32.74 -18.46 -26.94
C GLU A 340 -34.19 -18.36 -26.50
N ASP A 341 -34.91 -17.35 -26.98
CA ASP A 341 -36.35 -17.26 -26.93
C ASP A 341 -36.99 -17.13 -28.31
N ASP A 342 -38.26 -17.36 -28.38
CA ASP A 342 -39.10 -17.22 -29.57
C ASP A 342 -40.05 -16.01 -29.47
N GLY A 343 -39.77 -15.08 -28.60
CA GLY A 343 -40.55 -13.87 -28.37
C GLY A 343 -40.53 -12.89 -29.54
N ARG A 344 -41.12 -11.71 -29.35
CA ARG A 344 -41.28 -10.68 -30.39
C ARG A 344 -39.95 -10.10 -30.90
N GLY A 345 -38.82 -10.38 -30.21
CA GLY A 345 -37.52 -9.84 -30.51
C GLY A 345 -37.41 -8.32 -30.24
N ALA A 346 -36.21 -7.83 -29.91
CA ALA A 346 -35.95 -6.40 -29.81
C ALA A 346 -35.75 -5.85 -31.25
N GLN A 347 -36.31 -4.69 -31.55
CA GLN A 347 -35.97 -3.99 -32.81
C GLN A 347 -34.47 -3.67 -32.81
N ARG A 348 -33.82 -3.89 -33.94
CA ARG A 348 -32.35 -3.79 -34.09
C ARG A 348 -31.78 -2.43 -33.70
N GLU A 349 -32.56 -1.35 -33.88
CA GLU A 349 -32.19 0.04 -33.60
C GLU A 349 -32.13 0.36 -32.09
N VAL A 350 -32.94 -0.31 -31.25
CA VAL A 350 -32.95 -0.11 -29.79
C VAL A 350 -31.76 -0.81 -29.14
N HIS A 351 -31.18 -1.82 -29.81
CA HIS A 351 -30.06 -2.57 -29.27
C HIS A 351 -28.71 -1.85 -29.46
N GLU A 352 -28.55 -1.08 -30.53
CA GLU A 352 -27.31 -0.34 -30.87
C GLU A 352 -27.20 1.01 -30.15
N GLN A 353 -28.30 1.63 -29.71
CA GLN A 353 -28.33 2.97 -29.14
C GLN A 353 -28.49 3.05 -27.59
N GLY A 354 -28.51 1.90 -26.89
CA GLY A 354 -28.60 1.90 -25.43
C GLY A 354 -29.82 2.67 -24.92
N GLY A 355 -31.03 2.19 -25.31
CA GLY A 355 -32.28 2.88 -25.05
C GLY A 355 -32.50 3.29 -23.58
N ALA A 356 -33.13 4.45 -23.40
CA ALA A 356 -33.37 5.13 -22.12
C ALA A 356 -34.24 4.36 -21.11
N ASP A 357 -34.80 3.20 -21.47
CA ASP A 357 -35.81 2.47 -20.69
C ASP A 357 -35.28 1.24 -19.91
N GLY A 358 -34.03 1.24 -19.46
CA GLY A 358 -33.52 0.20 -18.54
C GLY A 358 -33.04 -1.10 -19.21
N LEU A 359 -33.19 -1.29 -20.52
CA LEU A 359 -32.75 -2.46 -21.29
C LEU A 359 -31.22 -2.58 -21.41
N GLY A 360 -30.48 -1.48 -21.24
CA GLY A 360 -29.01 -1.42 -21.40
C GLY A 360 -28.23 -2.02 -20.22
N HIS A 361 -28.72 -1.93 -19.01
CA HIS A 361 -27.93 -2.30 -17.81
C HIS A 361 -27.72 -3.82 -17.64
N GLY A 362 -28.72 -4.64 -17.98
CA GLY A 362 -28.58 -6.11 -17.90
C GLY A 362 -27.53 -6.65 -18.86
N MET A 363 -27.53 -6.16 -20.10
CA MET A 363 -26.58 -6.59 -21.15
C MET A 363 -25.15 -6.10 -20.86
N ILE A 364 -24.99 -4.88 -20.38
CA ILE A 364 -23.68 -4.34 -19.98
C ILE A 364 -23.12 -5.18 -18.86
N GLY A 365 -23.91 -5.42 -17.79
CA GLY A 365 -23.47 -6.23 -16.66
C GLY A 365 -23.16 -7.70 -17.02
N MET A 366 -23.82 -8.28 -18.04
CA MET A 366 -23.46 -9.61 -18.53
C MET A 366 -22.12 -9.60 -19.26
N ARG A 367 -21.86 -8.61 -20.12
CA ARG A 367 -20.57 -8.47 -20.84
C ARG A 367 -19.39 -8.26 -19.88
N GLU A 368 -19.57 -7.42 -18.87
CA GLU A 368 -18.55 -7.18 -17.83
C GLU A 368 -18.22 -8.45 -17.06
N ARG A 369 -19.22 -9.18 -16.59
CA ARG A 369 -19.02 -10.43 -15.85
C ARG A 369 -18.33 -11.50 -16.69
N VAL A 370 -18.73 -11.67 -17.95
CA VAL A 370 -18.07 -12.59 -18.88
C VAL A 370 -16.63 -12.19 -19.15
N GLY A 371 -16.36 -10.88 -19.31
CA GLY A 371 -15.02 -10.34 -19.47
C GLY A 371 -14.12 -10.60 -18.27
N MET A 372 -14.64 -10.51 -17.03
CA MET A 372 -13.88 -10.80 -15.81
C MET A 372 -13.37 -12.24 -15.72
N VAL A 373 -14.08 -13.21 -16.31
CA VAL A 373 -13.64 -14.62 -16.37
C VAL A 373 -12.89 -14.96 -17.67
N GLY A 374 -12.58 -13.95 -18.51
CA GLY A 374 -11.87 -14.15 -19.77
C GLY A 374 -12.72 -14.81 -20.86
N GLY A 375 -14.05 -14.79 -20.74
CA GLY A 375 -15.00 -15.35 -21.69
C GLY A 375 -15.38 -14.37 -22.81
N ARG A 376 -16.28 -14.83 -23.69
CA ARG A 376 -16.90 -14.03 -24.76
C ARG A 376 -18.41 -14.13 -24.66
N LEU A 377 -19.11 -13.01 -24.89
CA LEU A 377 -20.57 -12.94 -24.93
C LEU A 377 -21.00 -12.31 -26.27
N ASP A 378 -21.88 -13.00 -26.97
CA ASP A 378 -22.61 -12.48 -28.11
C ASP A 378 -24.10 -12.50 -27.83
N ALA A 379 -24.80 -11.42 -28.15
CA ALA A 379 -26.22 -11.30 -27.88
C ALA A 379 -26.90 -10.43 -28.94
N GLY A 380 -28.02 -10.89 -29.44
CA GLY A 380 -28.76 -10.17 -30.49
C GLY A 380 -30.08 -10.86 -30.88
N PRO A 381 -30.89 -10.17 -31.72
CA PRO A 381 -32.13 -10.72 -32.27
C PRO A 381 -31.86 -11.90 -33.21
N ARG A 382 -32.72 -12.91 -33.16
CA ARG A 382 -32.65 -14.07 -34.07
C ARG A 382 -33.33 -13.80 -35.41
N PRO A 383 -32.79 -14.36 -36.52
CA PRO A 383 -33.53 -14.46 -37.79
C PRO A 383 -34.81 -15.28 -37.57
N GLY A 384 -35.97 -14.70 -37.85
CA GLY A 384 -37.28 -15.35 -37.67
C GLY A 384 -37.99 -15.05 -36.34
N GLY A 385 -37.44 -14.17 -35.52
CA GLY A 385 -38.02 -13.72 -34.24
C GLY A 385 -37.31 -14.27 -33.01
N GLY A 386 -37.49 -13.58 -31.89
CA GLY A 386 -36.86 -13.92 -30.64
C GLY A 386 -35.48 -13.29 -30.45
N PHE A 387 -34.83 -13.63 -29.32
CA PHE A 387 -33.50 -13.13 -28.92
C PHE A 387 -32.56 -14.30 -28.60
N ARG A 388 -31.27 -14.10 -28.81
CA ARG A 388 -30.23 -15.09 -28.54
C ARG A 388 -29.13 -14.47 -27.71
N ILE A 389 -28.71 -15.17 -26.65
CA ILE A 389 -27.53 -14.91 -25.88
C ILE A 389 -26.64 -16.15 -25.96
N SER A 390 -25.41 -15.97 -26.41
CA SER A 390 -24.39 -17.00 -26.51
C SER A 390 -23.15 -16.56 -25.71
N ALA A 391 -22.69 -17.41 -24.79
CA ALA A 391 -21.50 -17.14 -24.00
C ALA A 391 -20.54 -18.34 -24.03
N ALA A 392 -19.25 -18.08 -24.24
CA ALA A 392 -18.19 -19.06 -24.09
C ALA A 392 -17.31 -18.67 -22.90
N LEU A 393 -17.33 -19.51 -21.87
CA LEU A 393 -16.62 -19.30 -20.61
C LEU A 393 -15.44 -20.26 -20.52
N PRO A 394 -14.19 -19.80 -20.38
CA PRO A 394 -13.00 -20.67 -20.39
C PRO A 394 -12.99 -21.58 -19.16
N LEU A 395 -12.63 -22.85 -19.37
CA LEU A 395 -12.52 -23.86 -18.31
C LEU A 395 -11.19 -23.76 -17.53
N LYS A 396 -10.18 -23.11 -18.13
CA LYS A 396 -8.89 -22.82 -17.47
C LYS A 396 -8.81 -21.32 -17.18
N PRO A 397 -8.36 -20.91 -15.99
CA PRO A 397 -8.11 -19.49 -15.75
C PRO A 397 -7.08 -19.00 -16.79
N VAL A 398 -7.38 -17.88 -17.41
CA VAL A 398 -6.38 -17.14 -18.21
C VAL A 398 -5.35 -16.62 -17.19
N GLY A 399 -4.12 -17.18 -17.24
CA GLY A 399 -3.00 -16.83 -16.37
C GLY A 399 -2.48 -15.41 -16.60
#